data_c72dd220956d68dcfc2f8a91ef7be7ea
#
_entry.id   c72dd220956d68dcfc2f8a91ef7be7ea
#
_cell.length_a   1.000
_cell.length_b   1.000
_cell.length_c   1.000
_cell.angle_alpha   90.00
_cell.angle_beta   90.00
_cell.angle_gamma   90.00
#
_symmetry.space_group_name_H-M   'P 1'
#
loop_
_entity.id
_entity.type
_entity.pdbx_description
1 polymer ?
#
loop_
_entity_poly.entity_id
_entity_poly.type
_entity_poly.pdbx_seq_one_letter_code
_entity_poly.pdbx_strand_id
1 'polypeptide(L)'
;GHSPAWPVDGSLDGFTVLTDYAEKTGHVTFRYQTPMVSLTVENDRVTGAIGQGADGYIRVNASKGVLVCTGGYAANLDLLKQLQPHTTSIYAYNSAQPGCEGDGIKACLRVGAKMDETHSSMLFDRASVPADSLGGADCGTAMVFWMGSQPWLKVNLNGERFCNESGTYDFILHADASQPGNIHVCLWDADWQTYAQQFDMHGCSRMFPLIMERLRTCLSKW
;
A
#
# COMPACT_ATOMS: atom_id res chain seq x y z
N GLY A 1 -13.52 4.47 -3.07
CA GLY A 1 -13.23 3.25 -2.31
C GLY A 1 -14.12 3.19 -1.08
N HIS A 2 -14.67 2.03 -0.80
CA HIS A 2 -15.45 1.82 0.41
C HIS A 2 -14.49 1.40 1.51
N SER A 3 -14.20 2.30 2.46
CA SER A 3 -13.59 1.88 3.71
C SER A 3 -14.68 1.27 4.59
N PRO A 4 -14.49 0.09 5.18
CA PRO A 4 -15.38 -0.38 6.22
C PRO A 4 -15.39 0.67 7.34
N ALA A 5 -16.58 1.01 7.82
CA ALA A 5 -16.69 1.89 8.98
C ALA A 5 -16.05 1.15 10.17
N TRP A 6 -14.91 1.63 10.62
CA TRP A 6 -14.30 1.15 11.85
C TRP A 6 -15.14 1.67 13.01
N PRO A 7 -15.58 0.82 13.95
CA PRO A 7 -16.22 1.31 15.16
C PRO A 7 -15.25 2.25 15.87
N VAL A 8 -15.73 3.44 16.20
CA VAL A 8 -14.92 4.47 16.87
C VAL A 8 -14.48 4.01 18.28
N ASP A 9 -15.19 3.07 18.84
CA ASP A 9 -14.96 2.47 20.16
C ASP A 9 -14.00 1.25 20.14
N GLY A 10 -13.49 0.85 18.95
CA GLY A 10 -12.58 -0.29 18.81
C GLY A 10 -13.21 -1.67 19.09
N SER A 11 -14.54 -1.76 19.18
CA SER A 11 -15.21 -2.98 19.67
C SER A 11 -15.14 -4.14 18.69
N LEU A 12 -15.21 -3.93 17.37
CA LEU A 12 -15.10 -4.99 16.36
C LEU A 12 -14.58 -4.44 15.04
N ASP A 13 -13.53 -5.00 14.48
CA ASP A 13 -13.14 -4.71 13.11
C ASP A 13 -13.96 -5.54 12.10
N GLY A 14 -14.02 -5.05 10.85
CA GLY A 14 -14.81 -5.71 9.79
C GLY A 14 -14.34 -7.14 9.50
N PHE A 15 -13.05 -7.46 9.72
CA PHE A 15 -12.50 -8.79 9.52
C PHE A 15 -12.99 -9.75 10.60
N THR A 16 -13.00 -9.34 11.86
CA THR A 16 -13.55 -10.14 12.97
C THR A 16 -15.02 -10.48 12.72
N VAL A 17 -15.82 -9.49 12.33
CA VAL A 17 -17.25 -9.73 12.03
C VAL A 17 -17.43 -10.72 10.88
N LEU A 18 -16.66 -10.59 9.80
CA LEU A 18 -16.74 -11.51 8.66
C LEU A 18 -16.25 -12.91 8.99
N THR A 19 -15.20 -13.02 9.79
CA THR A 19 -14.65 -14.31 10.25
C THR A 19 -15.66 -15.04 11.12
N ASP A 20 -16.22 -14.36 12.12
CA ASP A 20 -17.24 -14.91 13.00
C ASP A 20 -18.49 -15.36 12.22
N TYR A 21 -18.90 -14.55 11.23
CA TYR A 21 -20.03 -14.93 10.37
C TYR A 21 -19.72 -16.19 9.56
N ALA A 22 -18.54 -16.26 8.96
CA ALA A 22 -18.12 -17.40 8.16
C ALA A 22 -18.05 -18.68 9.00
N GLU A 23 -17.48 -18.63 10.22
CA GLU A 23 -17.42 -19.76 11.14
C GLU A 23 -18.80 -20.25 11.56
N LYS A 24 -19.71 -19.34 11.87
CA LYS A 24 -21.09 -19.65 12.24
C LYS A 24 -21.88 -20.40 11.15
N THR A 25 -21.48 -20.29 9.88
CA THR A 25 -22.08 -21.06 8.79
C THR A 25 -21.80 -22.55 8.88
N GLY A 26 -20.74 -22.96 9.58
CA GLY A 26 -20.27 -24.35 9.65
C GLY A 26 -19.65 -24.87 8.34
N HIS A 27 -19.47 -24.01 7.32
CA HIS A 27 -18.96 -24.37 6.00
C HIS A 27 -17.52 -23.92 5.76
N VAL A 28 -16.94 -23.17 6.70
CA VAL A 28 -15.59 -22.58 6.58
C VAL A 28 -14.72 -23.08 7.72
N THR A 29 -13.51 -23.47 7.37
CA THR A 29 -12.45 -23.81 8.34
C THR A 29 -11.28 -22.87 8.11
N PHE A 30 -10.91 -22.08 9.12
CA PHE A 30 -9.71 -21.25 9.09
C PHE A 30 -8.50 -22.03 9.61
N ARG A 31 -7.38 -21.88 8.92
CA ARG A 31 -6.08 -22.38 9.36
C ARG A 31 -5.10 -21.22 9.40
N TYR A 32 -4.93 -20.69 10.59
CA TYR A 32 -3.95 -19.63 10.85
C TYR A 32 -2.55 -20.20 10.93
N GLN A 33 -1.53 -19.31 10.81
CA GLN A 33 -0.11 -19.69 10.89
C GLN A 33 0.26 -20.88 9.97
N THR A 34 -0.39 -20.93 8.80
CA THR A 34 -0.21 -22.01 7.83
C THR A 34 0.00 -21.38 6.44
N PRO A 35 1.17 -20.74 6.19
CA PRO A 35 1.46 -20.17 4.89
C PRO A 35 1.41 -21.24 3.80
N MET A 36 0.81 -20.88 2.65
CA MET A 36 0.81 -21.72 1.46
C MET A 36 2.22 -21.74 0.84
N VAL A 37 2.76 -22.92 0.62
CA VAL A 37 4.09 -23.11 -0.01
C VAL A 37 4.01 -23.51 -1.46
N SER A 38 2.94 -24.20 -1.88
CA SER A 38 2.76 -24.59 -3.28
C SER A 38 1.30 -24.94 -3.59
N LEU A 39 0.97 -24.90 -4.88
CA LEU A 39 -0.24 -25.50 -5.43
C LEU A 39 0.05 -26.95 -5.87
N THR A 40 -0.95 -27.80 -5.82
CA THR A 40 -0.86 -29.18 -6.35
C THR A 40 -1.58 -29.25 -7.70
N VAL A 41 -1.00 -29.96 -8.66
CA VAL A 41 -1.53 -30.11 -10.02
C VAL A 41 -1.63 -31.58 -10.37
N GLU A 42 -2.73 -31.99 -10.95
CA GLU A 42 -2.96 -33.32 -11.52
C GLU A 42 -3.70 -33.14 -12.85
N ASN A 43 -3.20 -33.77 -13.92
CA ASN A 43 -3.80 -33.66 -15.28
C ASN A 43 -4.04 -32.20 -15.71
N ASP A 44 -3.03 -31.36 -15.60
CA ASP A 44 -3.07 -29.93 -15.95
C ASP A 44 -4.13 -29.10 -15.21
N ARG A 45 -4.61 -29.60 -14.08
CA ARG A 45 -5.58 -28.91 -13.22
C ARG A 45 -5.03 -28.74 -11.81
N VAL A 46 -5.23 -27.55 -11.25
CA VAL A 46 -4.95 -27.31 -9.82
C VAL A 46 -5.97 -28.07 -8.97
N THR A 47 -5.47 -28.98 -8.15
CA THR A 47 -6.27 -29.90 -7.32
C THR A 47 -6.17 -29.59 -5.82
N GLY A 48 -5.40 -28.61 -5.43
CA GLY A 48 -5.25 -28.23 -4.04
C GLY A 48 -4.04 -27.36 -3.77
N ALA A 49 -3.68 -27.28 -2.50
CA ALA A 49 -2.54 -26.53 -2.03
C ALA A 49 -1.80 -27.28 -0.90
N ILE A 50 -0.53 -26.97 -0.72
CA ILE A 50 0.28 -27.39 0.42
C ILE A 50 0.55 -26.17 1.29
N GLY A 51 0.21 -26.24 2.56
CA GLY A 51 0.59 -25.29 3.58
C GLY A 51 1.64 -25.86 4.52
N GLN A 52 2.39 -25.01 5.18
CA GLN A 52 3.37 -25.38 6.20
C GLN A 52 2.83 -24.92 7.57
N GLY A 53 2.40 -25.87 8.38
CA GLY A 53 2.02 -25.62 9.76
C GLY A 53 3.18 -25.91 10.74
N ALA A 54 2.93 -25.73 12.03
CA ALA A 54 3.93 -25.97 13.08
C ALA A 54 4.41 -27.45 13.09
N ASP A 55 3.51 -28.38 12.82
CA ASP A 55 3.79 -29.83 12.85
C ASP A 55 4.20 -30.41 11.48
N GLY A 56 4.46 -29.57 10.51
CA GLY A 56 4.88 -30.00 9.17
C GLY A 56 3.93 -29.56 8.06
N TYR A 57 4.02 -30.25 6.92
CA TYR A 57 3.25 -29.89 5.74
C TYR A 57 1.83 -30.48 5.78
N ILE A 58 0.88 -29.67 5.38
CA ILE A 58 -0.52 -30.01 5.29
C ILE A 58 -0.96 -29.90 3.83
N ARG A 59 -1.45 -30.99 3.25
CA ARG A 59 -2.09 -30.99 1.93
C ARG A 59 -3.59 -30.75 2.08
N VAL A 60 -4.09 -29.77 1.38
CA VAL A 60 -5.54 -29.49 1.27
C VAL A 60 -5.98 -29.79 -0.16
N ASN A 61 -6.85 -30.78 -0.33
CA ASN A 61 -7.41 -31.13 -1.63
C ASN A 61 -8.65 -30.28 -1.92
N ALA A 62 -8.75 -29.77 -3.13
CA ALA A 62 -9.84 -28.91 -3.58
C ALA A 62 -10.55 -29.54 -4.77
N SER A 63 -11.79 -29.96 -4.60
CA SER A 63 -12.61 -30.60 -5.66
C SER A 63 -13.06 -29.60 -6.74
N LYS A 64 -13.27 -28.33 -6.36
CA LYS A 64 -13.74 -27.29 -7.28
C LYS A 64 -12.62 -26.39 -7.80
N GLY A 65 -11.64 -26.06 -6.98
CA GLY A 65 -10.52 -25.19 -7.33
C GLY A 65 -9.94 -24.49 -6.11
N VAL A 66 -8.90 -23.68 -6.33
CA VAL A 66 -8.22 -22.88 -5.32
C VAL A 66 -8.36 -21.42 -5.69
N LEU A 67 -8.86 -20.60 -4.76
CA LEU A 67 -8.89 -19.15 -4.87
C LEU A 67 -7.67 -18.58 -4.15
N VAL A 68 -6.82 -17.86 -4.88
CA VAL A 68 -5.60 -17.24 -4.34
C VAL A 68 -5.87 -15.77 -4.04
N CYS A 69 -5.91 -15.42 -2.74
CA CYS A 69 -6.16 -14.06 -2.24
C CYS A 69 -5.00 -13.57 -1.35
N THR A 70 -3.77 -13.83 -1.76
CA THR A 70 -2.57 -13.61 -0.94
C THR A 70 -1.96 -12.21 -1.10
N GLY A 71 -2.66 -11.30 -1.78
CA GLY A 71 -2.14 -9.96 -2.09
C GLY A 71 -1.03 -9.96 -3.13
N GLY A 72 -0.33 -8.85 -3.20
CA GLY A 72 0.77 -8.63 -4.14
C GLY A 72 2.15 -8.97 -3.60
N TYR A 73 3.16 -8.25 -4.09
CA TYR A 73 4.57 -8.46 -3.74
C TYR A 73 5.26 -7.18 -3.22
N ALA A 74 4.48 -6.22 -2.75
CA ALA A 74 5.01 -4.90 -2.39
C ALA A 74 5.98 -4.92 -1.18
N ALA A 75 5.96 -5.96 -0.33
CA ALA A 75 6.94 -6.15 0.73
C ALA A 75 8.24 -6.84 0.25
N ASN A 76 8.23 -7.42 -0.97
CA ASN A 76 9.40 -8.07 -1.53
C ASN A 76 10.21 -7.09 -2.38
N LEU A 77 11.24 -6.50 -1.78
CA LEU A 77 12.06 -5.47 -2.43
C LEU A 77 12.80 -6.00 -3.66
N ASP A 78 13.21 -7.25 -3.66
CA ASP A 78 13.91 -7.85 -4.82
C ASP A 78 12.97 -8.00 -6.01
N LEU A 79 11.74 -8.44 -5.77
CA LEU A 79 10.71 -8.50 -6.80
C LEU A 79 10.31 -7.11 -7.30
N LEU A 80 10.21 -6.12 -6.40
CA LEU A 80 9.97 -4.73 -6.79
C LEU A 80 11.10 -4.21 -7.68
N LYS A 81 12.34 -4.40 -7.30
CA LYS A 81 13.50 -3.98 -8.11
C LYS A 81 13.53 -4.67 -9.47
N GLN A 82 13.16 -5.93 -9.53
CA GLN A 82 13.15 -6.71 -10.76
C GLN A 82 12.00 -6.28 -11.71
N LEU A 83 10.81 -6.12 -11.18
CA LEU A 83 9.59 -5.90 -11.97
C LEU A 83 9.24 -4.41 -12.13
N GLN A 84 9.63 -3.59 -11.16
CA GLN A 84 9.30 -2.16 -11.11
C GLN A 84 10.52 -1.31 -10.71
N PRO A 85 11.62 -1.35 -11.47
CA PRO A 85 12.84 -0.61 -11.10
C PRO A 85 12.61 0.90 -11.02
N HIS A 86 11.73 1.45 -11.85
CA HIS A 86 11.35 2.86 -11.79
C HIS A 86 10.68 3.21 -10.46
N THR A 87 9.71 2.41 -10.01
CA THR A 87 9.03 2.63 -8.73
C THR A 87 10.02 2.66 -7.58
N THR A 88 10.99 1.76 -7.56
CA THR A 88 11.97 1.69 -6.47
C THR A 88 12.95 2.86 -6.44
N SER A 89 13.08 3.62 -7.54
CA SER A 89 13.91 4.81 -7.59
C SER A 89 13.25 6.08 -7.06
N ILE A 90 11.93 6.07 -6.91
CA ILE A 90 11.16 7.28 -6.59
C ILE A 90 10.37 7.21 -5.28
N TYR A 91 10.07 6.04 -4.72
CA TYR A 91 9.37 5.98 -3.45
C TYR A 91 10.33 6.21 -2.27
N ALA A 92 9.85 6.87 -1.23
CA ALA A 92 10.61 7.11 0.00
C ALA A 92 10.09 6.30 1.20
N TYR A 93 8.85 5.83 1.14
CA TYR A 93 8.19 5.04 2.17
C TYR A 93 7.36 3.93 1.54
N ASN A 94 7.65 2.70 1.92
CA ASN A 94 6.87 1.55 1.50
C ASN A 94 5.89 1.16 2.61
N SER A 95 4.59 1.43 2.37
CA SER A 95 3.51 1.08 3.29
C SER A 95 2.93 -0.32 3.06
N ALA A 96 3.67 -1.20 2.39
CA ALA A 96 3.22 -2.56 2.14
C ALA A 96 2.89 -3.30 3.44
N GLN A 97 1.87 -4.10 3.37
CA GLN A 97 1.53 -5.01 4.47
C GLN A 97 2.65 -6.04 4.66
N PRO A 98 3.13 -6.28 5.89
CA PRO A 98 4.05 -7.37 6.16
C PRO A 98 3.48 -8.70 5.63
N GLY A 99 4.30 -9.48 4.95
CA GLY A 99 3.88 -10.73 4.33
C GLY A 99 3.35 -10.64 2.90
N CYS A 100 3.22 -9.43 2.31
CA CYS A 100 2.95 -9.27 0.88
C CYS A 100 4.22 -9.54 0.05
N GLU A 101 4.70 -10.78 0.11
CA GLU A 101 5.99 -11.23 -0.47
C GLU A 101 5.83 -11.82 -1.89
N GLY A 102 4.60 -11.89 -2.40
CA GLY A 102 4.32 -12.46 -3.72
C GLY A 102 4.27 -13.99 -3.75
N ASP A 103 4.07 -14.65 -2.63
CA ASP A 103 4.12 -16.12 -2.56
C ASP A 103 3.01 -16.78 -3.38
N GLY A 104 1.79 -16.24 -3.37
CA GLY A 104 0.73 -16.73 -4.23
C GLY A 104 1.02 -16.53 -5.71
N ILE A 105 1.61 -15.41 -6.09
CA ILE A 105 2.04 -15.13 -7.47
C ILE A 105 3.08 -16.18 -7.89
N LYS A 106 4.12 -16.37 -7.08
CA LYS A 106 5.17 -17.38 -7.33
C LYS A 106 4.58 -18.78 -7.44
N ALA A 107 3.64 -19.14 -6.58
CA ALA A 107 2.97 -20.44 -6.62
C ALA A 107 2.16 -20.62 -7.91
N CYS A 108 1.43 -19.62 -8.36
CA CYS A 108 0.69 -19.63 -9.61
C CYS A 108 1.63 -19.76 -10.83
N LEU A 109 2.72 -19.00 -10.86
CA LEU A 109 3.71 -19.08 -11.96
C LEU A 109 4.34 -20.46 -12.07
N ARG A 110 4.65 -21.13 -10.94
CA ARG A 110 5.20 -22.47 -10.93
C ARG A 110 4.29 -23.54 -11.53
N VAL A 111 2.99 -23.29 -11.55
CA VAL A 111 2.00 -24.22 -12.14
C VAL A 111 1.50 -23.73 -13.52
N GLY A 112 2.25 -22.83 -14.16
CA GLY A 112 2.02 -22.44 -15.56
C GLY A 112 1.12 -21.22 -15.75
N ALA A 113 0.75 -20.49 -14.70
CA ALA A 113 0.08 -19.19 -14.87
C ALA A 113 1.03 -18.17 -15.52
N LYS A 114 0.43 -17.20 -16.20
CA LYS A 114 1.17 -16.05 -16.76
C LYS A 114 0.99 -14.84 -15.86
N MET A 115 2.04 -14.04 -15.76
CA MET A 115 1.99 -12.74 -15.13
C MET A 115 1.54 -11.69 -16.14
N ASP A 116 0.89 -10.64 -15.66
CA ASP A 116 0.62 -9.44 -16.45
C ASP A 116 1.95 -8.84 -16.97
N GLU A 117 1.92 -8.28 -18.15
CA GLU A 117 3.10 -7.64 -18.76
C GLU A 117 3.38 -6.26 -18.18
N THR A 118 2.36 -5.61 -17.65
CA THR A 118 2.47 -4.27 -17.06
C THR A 118 2.56 -4.35 -15.54
N HIS A 119 3.74 -4.11 -15.02
CA HIS A 119 3.97 -4.07 -13.58
C HIS A 119 3.95 -2.63 -13.07
N SER A 120 2.98 -2.30 -12.24
CA SER A 120 2.84 -0.96 -11.66
C SER A 120 2.36 -1.04 -10.21
N SER A 121 2.72 -0.03 -9.44
CA SER A 121 2.21 0.20 -8.09
C SER A 121 1.52 1.55 -8.04
N MET A 122 0.47 1.64 -7.24
CA MET A 122 -0.13 2.93 -6.93
C MET A 122 0.82 3.69 -6.00
N LEU A 123 1.18 4.89 -6.40
CA LEU A 123 2.06 5.77 -5.67
C LEU A 123 1.27 6.94 -5.11
N PHE A 124 1.70 7.46 -3.96
CA PHE A 124 1.07 8.59 -3.30
C PHE A 124 2.15 9.58 -2.86
N ASP A 125 1.92 10.85 -3.08
CA ASP A 125 2.77 11.96 -2.64
C ASP A 125 2.58 12.26 -1.14
N ARG A 126 2.75 11.24 -0.29
CA ARG A 126 2.47 11.28 1.14
C ARG A 126 3.64 10.89 2.03
N ALA A 127 4.81 10.79 1.50
CA ALA A 127 6.00 10.57 2.30
C ALA A 127 6.73 11.89 2.52
N SER A 128 7.02 12.22 3.77
CA SER A 128 7.97 13.27 4.11
C SER A 128 9.33 12.65 4.40
N VAL A 129 10.37 13.33 3.96
CA VAL A 129 11.76 12.93 4.17
C VAL A 129 12.51 14.05 4.90
N PRO A 130 13.59 13.77 5.63
CA PRO A 130 14.46 14.80 6.17
C PRO A 130 14.99 15.72 5.07
N ALA A 131 15.27 16.97 5.41
CA ALA A 131 15.68 17.99 4.45
C ALA A 131 17.00 17.68 3.70
N ASP A 132 17.83 16.84 4.26
CA ASP A 132 19.10 16.36 3.71
C ASP A 132 18.99 15.01 2.98
N SER A 133 17.77 14.48 2.83
CA SER A 133 17.51 13.21 2.15
C SER A 133 17.01 13.44 0.72
N LEU A 134 17.19 12.42 -0.11
CA LEU A 134 16.67 12.35 -1.48
C LEU A 134 15.63 11.24 -1.57
N GLY A 135 14.78 11.28 -2.60
CA GLY A 135 13.83 10.21 -2.89
C GLY A 135 14.53 8.90 -3.27
N GLY A 136 13.85 7.81 -3.08
CA GLY A 136 14.29 6.45 -3.43
C GLY A 136 14.10 5.44 -2.30
N ALA A 137 14.26 4.17 -2.63
CA ALA A 137 13.92 3.03 -1.76
C ALA A 137 14.66 2.97 -0.42
N ASP A 138 15.80 3.63 -0.33
CA ASP A 138 16.67 3.54 0.86
C ASP A 138 16.50 4.72 1.82
N CYS A 139 15.44 5.52 1.65
CA CYS A 139 15.13 6.63 2.56
C CYS A 139 14.49 6.13 3.87
N GLY A 140 15.23 5.32 4.64
CA GLY A 140 14.75 4.62 5.84
C GLY A 140 14.20 5.50 6.98
N THR A 141 14.23 6.82 6.83
CA THR A 141 13.71 7.80 7.79
C THR A 141 12.43 8.48 7.34
N ALA A 142 11.89 8.10 6.17
CA ALA A 142 10.65 8.67 5.68
C ALA A 142 9.46 8.29 6.56
N MET A 143 8.50 9.20 6.69
CA MET A 143 7.24 8.97 7.39
C MET A 143 6.05 9.37 6.55
N VAL A 144 4.88 8.78 6.84
CA VAL A 144 3.63 9.18 6.17
C VAL A 144 3.24 10.59 6.61
N PHE A 145 3.12 11.46 5.63
CA PHE A 145 2.71 12.85 5.80
C PHE A 145 1.48 13.15 4.93
N TRP A 146 0.30 13.02 5.51
CA TRP A 146 -0.97 13.18 4.80
C TRP A 146 -1.15 14.53 4.13
N MET A 147 -0.52 15.57 4.63
CA MET A 147 -0.58 16.91 4.05
C MET A 147 0.13 16.99 2.70
N GLY A 148 1.08 16.11 2.42
CA GLY A 148 1.80 16.07 1.15
C GLY A 148 0.88 15.89 -0.05
N SER A 149 -0.22 15.14 0.11
CA SER A 149 -1.19 14.92 -0.97
C SER A 149 -2.28 15.99 -1.08
N GLN A 150 -2.19 17.09 -0.35
CA GLN A 150 -3.07 18.23 -0.52
C GLN A 150 -2.55 19.15 -1.65
N PRO A 151 -3.43 19.93 -2.30
CA PRO A 151 -3.04 20.80 -3.41
C PRO A 151 -2.30 22.08 -2.96
N TRP A 152 -1.34 21.92 -2.04
CA TRP A 152 -0.40 22.98 -1.67
C TRP A 152 0.59 23.25 -2.80
N LEU A 153 1.13 24.46 -2.85
CA LEU A 153 2.19 24.77 -3.81
C LEU A 153 3.36 23.78 -3.64
N LYS A 154 3.71 23.10 -4.72
CA LYS A 154 4.84 22.17 -4.79
C LYS A 154 5.94 22.77 -5.65
N VAL A 155 7.13 22.89 -5.08
CA VAL A 155 8.31 23.36 -5.77
C VAL A 155 9.42 22.33 -5.72
N ASN A 156 10.22 22.24 -6.78
CA ASN A 156 11.41 21.40 -6.80
C ASN A 156 12.56 22.02 -5.99
N LEU A 157 13.70 21.35 -5.92
CA LEU A 157 14.87 21.86 -5.19
C LEU A 157 15.48 23.13 -5.76
N ASN A 158 15.11 23.52 -6.98
CA ASN A 158 15.48 24.81 -7.57
C ASN A 158 14.51 25.94 -7.20
N GLY A 159 13.44 25.66 -6.46
CA GLY A 159 12.39 26.62 -6.13
C GLY A 159 11.38 26.85 -7.25
N GLU A 160 11.32 25.97 -8.26
CA GLU A 160 10.43 26.07 -9.42
C GLU A 160 9.18 25.22 -9.23
N ARG A 161 8.02 25.79 -9.52
CA ARG A 161 6.75 25.02 -9.59
C ARG A 161 6.81 24.09 -10.81
N PHE A 162 6.56 22.82 -10.63
CA PHE A 162 6.76 21.80 -11.66
C PHE A 162 5.51 20.99 -12.04
N CYS A 163 4.42 21.09 -11.29
CA CYS A 163 3.23 20.32 -11.56
C CYS A 163 1.93 21.10 -11.30
N ASN A 164 0.80 20.51 -11.69
CA ASN A 164 -0.51 20.91 -11.24
C ASN A 164 -0.83 20.17 -9.94
N GLU A 165 -0.85 20.86 -8.83
CA GLU A 165 -1.06 20.33 -7.49
C GLU A 165 -2.46 19.73 -7.29
N SER A 166 -3.40 20.05 -8.18
CA SER A 166 -4.74 19.43 -8.24
C SER A 166 -4.77 18.15 -9.08
N GLY A 167 -3.63 17.68 -9.57
CA GLY A 167 -3.50 16.41 -10.27
C GLY A 167 -3.75 15.20 -9.37
N THR A 168 -3.82 14.01 -9.96
CA THR A 168 -3.88 12.77 -9.20
C THR A 168 -2.55 12.50 -8.50
N TYR A 169 -2.58 11.75 -7.41
CA TYR A 169 -1.37 11.39 -6.65
C TYR A 169 -0.26 10.81 -7.52
N ASP A 170 -0.64 9.85 -8.35
CA ASP A 170 0.27 9.14 -9.23
C ASP A 170 0.90 10.09 -10.25
N PHE A 171 0.12 11.01 -10.81
CA PHE A 171 0.62 12.04 -11.72
C PHE A 171 1.66 12.94 -11.05
N ILE A 172 1.37 13.42 -9.84
CA ILE A 172 2.27 14.31 -9.09
C ILE A 172 3.58 13.58 -8.78
N LEU A 173 3.50 12.32 -8.34
CA LEU A 173 4.68 11.56 -7.98
C LEU A 173 5.56 11.20 -9.19
N HIS A 174 4.95 10.91 -10.35
CA HIS A 174 5.71 10.74 -11.59
C HIS A 174 6.33 12.05 -12.10
N ALA A 175 5.66 13.20 -11.90
CA ALA A 175 6.26 14.49 -12.18
C ALA A 175 7.46 14.76 -11.25
N ASP A 176 7.35 14.35 -9.99
CA ASP A 176 8.42 14.44 -8.98
C ASP A 176 9.64 13.61 -9.36
N ALA A 177 9.44 12.42 -9.94
CA ALA A 177 10.49 11.55 -10.42
C ALA A 177 11.40 12.17 -11.48
N SER A 178 10.96 13.27 -12.09
CA SER A 178 11.73 14.03 -13.09
C SER A 178 12.44 15.26 -12.48
N GLN A 179 12.25 15.50 -11.19
CA GLN A 179 12.83 16.65 -10.51
C GLN A 179 14.15 16.32 -9.83
N PRO A 180 14.99 17.31 -9.54
CA PRO A 180 16.22 17.11 -8.78
C PRO A 180 15.98 16.40 -7.46
N GLY A 181 16.67 15.27 -7.25
CA GLY A 181 16.59 14.48 -6.04
C GLY A 181 15.31 13.67 -5.86
N ASN A 182 14.39 13.66 -6.84
CA ASN A 182 13.09 12.99 -6.80
C ASN A 182 12.27 13.36 -5.55
N ILE A 183 12.36 14.62 -5.15
CA ILE A 183 11.61 15.20 -4.02
C ILE A 183 11.11 16.60 -4.37
N HIS A 184 10.12 17.03 -3.62
CA HIS A 184 9.63 18.41 -3.67
C HIS A 184 9.45 19.00 -2.28
N VAL A 185 9.28 20.31 -2.22
CA VAL A 185 8.93 21.04 -1.02
C VAL A 185 7.49 21.51 -1.14
N CYS A 186 6.65 21.16 -0.18
CA CYS A 186 5.30 21.68 -0.05
C CYS A 186 5.33 23.00 0.71
N LEU A 187 4.71 24.04 0.15
CA LEU A 187 4.62 25.38 0.75
C LEU A 187 3.18 25.72 1.06
N TRP A 188 2.92 26.19 2.26
CA TRP A 188 1.63 26.72 2.72
C TRP A 188 1.87 27.86 3.71
N ASP A 189 0.90 28.71 3.88
CA ASP A 189 0.95 29.85 4.80
C ASP A 189 0.22 29.57 6.13
N ALA A 190 0.16 30.58 6.99
CA ALA A 190 -0.50 30.47 8.29
C ALA A 190 -2.02 30.25 8.20
N ASP A 191 -2.64 30.65 7.10
CA ASP A 191 -4.08 30.55 6.89
C ASP A 191 -4.50 29.21 6.26
N TRP A 192 -3.58 28.24 6.15
CA TRP A 192 -3.77 26.95 5.52
C TRP A 192 -5.03 26.19 6.00
N GLN A 193 -5.43 26.37 7.25
CA GLN A 193 -6.64 25.73 7.80
C GLN A 193 -7.92 26.20 7.11
N THR A 194 -7.97 27.47 6.73
CA THR A 194 -9.11 28.05 6.00
C THR A 194 -9.15 27.51 4.57
N TYR A 195 -8.01 27.46 3.89
CA TYR A 195 -7.95 26.98 2.50
C TYR A 195 -8.19 25.47 2.42
N ALA A 196 -7.71 24.72 3.37
CA ALA A 196 -7.86 23.28 3.40
C ALA A 196 -9.33 22.81 3.42
N GLN A 197 -10.23 23.60 3.96
CA GLN A 197 -11.67 23.31 3.93
C GLN A 197 -12.24 23.33 2.50
N GLN A 198 -11.55 23.95 1.56
CA GLN A 198 -11.92 24.03 0.15
C GLN A 198 -11.45 22.84 -0.67
N PHE A 199 -10.65 21.95 -0.09
CA PHE A 199 -10.03 20.81 -0.78
C PHE A 199 -10.85 19.53 -0.73
N ASP A 200 -12.16 19.62 -0.53
CA ASP A 200 -13.06 18.48 -0.33
C ASP A 200 -13.12 17.49 -1.50
N MET A 201 -12.68 17.91 -2.68
CA MET A 201 -12.68 17.11 -3.91
C MET A 201 -11.35 16.41 -4.20
N HIS A 202 -10.30 16.67 -3.42
CA HIS A 202 -8.95 16.16 -3.70
C HIS A 202 -8.48 15.18 -2.65
N GLY A 203 -8.13 13.99 -3.11
CA GLY A 203 -7.45 13.00 -2.31
C GLY A 203 -8.21 12.57 -1.05
N CYS A 204 -7.52 12.58 0.07
CA CYS A 204 -8.07 12.27 1.39
C CYS A 204 -8.54 13.50 2.17
N SER A 205 -8.88 14.58 1.51
CA SER A 205 -9.31 15.85 2.12
C SER A 205 -10.48 15.68 3.09
N ARG A 206 -11.40 14.74 2.84
CA ARG A 206 -12.51 14.41 3.76
C ARG A 206 -12.06 13.85 5.11
N MET A 207 -10.83 13.36 5.21
CA MET A 207 -10.24 12.95 6.49
C MET A 207 -9.58 14.11 7.23
N PHE A 208 -9.63 15.29 6.67
CA PHE A 208 -8.92 16.47 7.14
C PHE A 208 -9.22 16.85 8.60
N PRO A 209 -10.48 16.84 9.10
CA PRO A 209 -10.76 17.16 10.50
C PRO A 209 -10.05 16.22 11.49
N LEU A 210 -9.97 14.93 11.19
CA LEU A 210 -9.27 13.93 12.01
C LEU A 210 -7.75 14.08 11.94
N ILE A 211 -7.24 14.46 10.78
CA ILE A 211 -5.82 14.70 10.55
C ILE A 211 -5.38 15.99 11.26
N MET A 212 -6.24 17.01 11.28
CA MET A 212 -5.97 18.29 11.94
C MET A 212 -5.68 18.15 13.43
N GLU A 213 -6.44 17.33 14.14
CA GLU A 213 -6.24 17.11 15.56
C GLU A 213 -4.90 16.39 15.82
N ARG A 214 -4.54 15.44 14.97
CA ARG A 214 -3.24 14.75 15.04
C ARG A 214 -2.07 15.66 14.67
N LEU A 215 -2.22 16.53 13.68
CA LEU A 215 -1.19 17.49 13.28
C LEU A 215 -0.94 18.54 14.35
N ARG A 216 -1.97 19.08 15.00
CA ARG A 216 -1.79 19.97 16.16
C ARG A 216 -0.94 19.30 17.24
N THR A 217 -1.17 18.01 17.46
CA THR A 217 -0.38 17.23 18.43
C THR A 217 1.06 16.97 17.94
N CYS A 218 1.28 16.83 16.64
CA CYS A 218 2.62 16.67 16.07
C CYS A 218 3.39 18.01 16.06
N LEU A 219 2.77 19.08 15.58
CA LEU A 219 3.40 20.39 15.48
C LEU A 219 3.67 21.04 16.84
N SER A 220 2.92 20.67 17.89
CA SER A 220 3.19 21.12 19.25
C SER A 220 4.42 20.45 19.89
N LYS A 221 5.03 19.49 19.22
CA LYS A 221 6.24 18.78 19.68
C LYS A 221 7.52 19.23 18.96
N TRP A 222 7.40 20.18 18.05
CA TRP A 222 8.48 20.86 17.33
C TRP A 222 8.54 22.34 17.76
#